data_5a25f99483beea958e9b935e240de85d
#
_entry.id   5a25f99483beea958e9b935e240de85d
#
_cell.length_a   1.000
_cell.length_b   1.000
_cell.length_c   1.000
_cell.angle_alpha   90.00
_cell.angle_beta   90.00
_cell.angle_gamma   90.00
#
_symmetry.space_group_name_H-M   'P 1'
#
loop_
_entity.id
_entity.type
_entity.pdbx_description
1 polymer ?
#
loop_
_entity_poly.entity_id
_entity_poly.type
_entity_poly.pdbx_seq_one_letter_code
_entity_poly.pdbx_strand_id
1 'polypeptide(L)'
;MLKSSEASTVSRATAKHGLQLLISSRDAAALNHLKTVSQRLSSLQVSTRLVSNGHTDPLYGLERMPDFLLLRVSHLWREELAALLQRPVHERPPLLICGPLEERDGMRLAMQAGARDFLPEPVVADELLAALARMIHETQAGQASGGKLIAVINAKGGSGATLLACNLAHQLSARGGSTLLLDLDLQFGSVAHCLDVVPTHSHMEVLQQIEEMDSVALRGFCSHFSPSLHVLGGRENELCLPQDVHIEHLEALLHLARSTY
;
A
#
# COMPACT_ATOMS: atom_id res chain seq x y z
N MET A 1 34.16 -33.46 25.66
CA MET A 1 32.88 -32.95 26.21
C MET A 1 32.53 -31.65 25.47
N LEU A 2 31.82 -31.76 24.37
CA LEU A 2 31.33 -30.63 23.57
C LEU A 2 29.83 -30.51 23.87
N LYS A 3 29.42 -29.39 24.47
CA LYS A 3 28.02 -29.06 24.72
C LYS A 3 27.40 -28.60 23.43
N SER A 4 26.40 -29.34 22.95
CA SER A 4 25.47 -28.97 21.90
C SER A 4 24.64 -27.75 22.35
N SER A 5 24.79 -26.64 21.61
CA SER A 5 23.92 -25.46 21.69
C SER A 5 22.68 -25.71 20.84
N GLU A 6 21.56 -25.88 21.50
CA GLU A 6 20.25 -25.94 20.85
C GLU A 6 19.94 -24.57 20.22
N ALA A 7 19.85 -24.56 18.89
CA ALA A 7 19.33 -23.43 18.14
C ALA A 7 17.81 -23.36 18.34
N SER A 8 17.38 -22.42 19.17
CA SER A 8 15.98 -22.08 19.34
C SER A 8 15.43 -21.49 18.04
N THR A 9 14.67 -22.31 17.31
CA THR A 9 13.90 -21.87 16.15
C THR A 9 12.75 -21.01 16.64
N VAL A 10 12.92 -19.70 16.61
CA VAL A 10 11.81 -18.76 16.84
C VAL A 10 10.91 -18.79 15.59
N SER A 11 9.94 -19.69 15.63
CA SER A 11 8.78 -19.64 14.74
C SER A 11 7.97 -18.39 15.08
N ARG A 12 8.18 -17.31 14.32
CA ARG A 12 7.27 -16.16 14.30
C ARG A 12 5.99 -16.62 13.62
N ALA A 13 5.04 -17.11 14.42
CA ALA A 13 3.67 -17.22 14.01
C ALA A 13 3.22 -15.81 13.53
N THR A 14 2.93 -15.68 12.26
CA THR A 14 2.22 -14.53 11.69
C THR A 14 0.82 -14.56 12.28
N ALA A 15 0.63 -13.91 13.42
CA ALA A 15 -0.69 -13.61 13.93
C ALA A 15 -1.42 -12.86 12.81
N LYS A 16 -2.54 -13.40 12.33
CA LYS A 16 -3.47 -12.68 11.44
C LYS A 16 -3.94 -11.45 12.22
N HIS A 17 -3.27 -10.32 12.06
CA HIS A 17 -3.73 -9.06 12.58
C HIS A 17 -4.98 -8.71 11.78
N GLY A 18 -6.14 -8.66 12.44
CA GLY A 18 -7.37 -8.19 11.81
C GLY A 18 -7.16 -6.76 11.31
N LEU A 19 -7.83 -6.40 10.20
CA LEU A 19 -7.76 -5.06 9.62
C LEU A 19 -8.24 -4.01 10.62
N GLN A 20 -7.52 -2.92 10.75
CA GLN A 20 -7.78 -1.83 11.71
C GLN A 20 -8.77 -0.82 11.12
N LEU A 21 -9.96 -0.70 11.70
CA LEU A 21 -10.91 0.35 11.38
C LEU A 21 -10.88 1.42 12.48
N LEU A 22 -10.58 2.65 12.10
CA LEU A 22 -10.78 3.81 12.96
C LEU A 22 -12.12 4.48 12.63
N ILE A 23 -12.98 4.65 13.63
CA ILE A 23 -14.20 5.44 13.51
C ILE A 23 -13.97 6.78 14.21
N SER A 24 -14.12 7.87 13.48
CA SER A 24 -13.93 9.23 13.99
C SER A 24 -15.22 10.03 13.89
N SER A 25 -15.59 10.70 14.99
CA SER A 25 -16.79 11.54 15.07
C SER A 25 -16.65 12.59 16.16
N ARG A 26 -17.43 13.69 16.07
CA ARG A 26 -17.63 14.66 17.15
C ARG A 26 -18.83 14.33 18.02
N ASP A 27 -19.64 13.36 17.63
CA ASP A 27 -20.83 12.91 18.35
C ASP A 27 -20.58 11.53 18.97
N ALA A 28 -20.59 11.48 20.29
CA ALA A 28 -20.33 10.27 21.05
C ALA A 28 -21.42 9.20 20.89
N ALA A 29 -22.69 9.61 20.71
CA ALA A 29 -23.79 8.66 20.52
C ALA A 29 -23.71 7.98 19.14
N ALA A 30 -23.47 8.77 18.09
CA ALA A 30 -23.25 8.25 16.75
C ALA A 30 -22.01 7.34 16.68
N LEU A 31 -20.92 7.74 17.36
CA LEU A 31 -19.68 6.95 17.43
C LEU A 31 -19.93 5.56 18.04
N ASN A 32 -20.70 5.48 19.13
CA ASN A 32 -21.05 4.22 19.77
C ASN A 32 -21.95 3.36 18.88
N HIS A 33 -22.90 3.98 18.17
CA HIS A 33 -23.76 3.26 17.22
C HIS A 33 -22.95 2.66 16.08
N LEU A 34 -22.13 3.46 15.40
CA LEU A 34 -21.27 3.00 14.30
C LEU A 34 -20.30 1.92 14.75
N LYS A 35 -19.73 2.03 15.96
CA LYS A 35 -18.88 1.00 16.55
C LYS A 35 -19.63 -0.31 16.70
N THR A 36 -20.81 -0.29 17.30
CA THR A 36 -21.61 -1.49 17.56
C THR A 36 -21.99 -2.22 16.28
N VAL A 37 -22.34 -1.46 15.23
CA VAL A 37 -22.66 -2.03 13.91
C VAL A 37 -21.39 -2.63 13.29
N SER A 38 -20.28 -1.88 13.25
CA SER A 38 -19.04 -2.32 12.61
C SER A 38 -18.41 -3.54 13.27
N GLN A 39 -18.58 -3.72 14.59
CA GLN A 39 -18.10 -4.88 15.33
C GLN A 39 -18.78 -6.21 14.95
N ARG A 40 -19.87 -6.19 14.17
CA ARG A 40 -20.46 -7.42 13.61
C ARG A 40 -19.55 -8.08 12.57
N LEU A 41 -18.59 -7.33 11.98
CA LEU A 41 -17.58 -7.87 11.08
C LEU A 41 -16.35 -8.33 11.88
N SER A 42 -16.24 -9.63 12.11
CA SER A 42 -15.15 -10.25 12.91
C SER A 42 -13.75 -10.06 12.32
N SER A 43 -13.67 -9.70 11.04
CA SER A 43 -12.40 -9.39 10.35
C SER A 43 -11.83 -8.00 10.68
N LEU A 44 -12.60 -7.14 11.36
CA LEU A 44 -12.20 -5.78 11.73
C LEU A 44 -11.86 -5.66 13.21
N GLN A 45 -10.74 -5.00 13.49
CA GLN A 45 -10.47 -4.46 14.82
C GLN A 45 -10.90 -2.99 14.85
N VAL A 46 -11.99 -2.71 15.57
CA VAL A 46 -12.62 -1.40 15.57
C VAL A 46 -12.10 -0.55 16.73
N SER A 47 -11.47 0.56 16.40
CA SER A 47 -11.10 1.62 17.33
C SER A 47 -11.97 2.87 17.09
N THR A 48 -12.12 3.69 18.11
CA THR A 48 -12.98 4.87 18.04
C THR A 48 -12.24 6.11 18.52
N ARG A 49 -12.51 7.24 17.89
CA ARG A 49 -11.96 8.54 18.26
C ARG A 49 -13.07 9.59 18.35
N LEU A 50 -13.26 10.15 19.52
CA LEU A 50 -14.07 11.33 19.69
C LEU A 50 -13.19 12.56 19.41
N VAL A 51 -13.48 13.28 18.34
CA VAL A 51 -12.76 14.51 17.98
C VAL A 51 -13.27 15.65 18.85
N SER A 52 -12.42 16.19 19.71
CA SER A 52 -12.75 17.33 20.58
C SER A 52 -12.45 18.67 19.90
N ASN A 53 -12.94 19.76 20.51
CA ASN A 53 -12.69 21.12 20.05
C ASN A 53 -11.18 21.42 19.96
N GLY A 54 -10.75 22.03 18.86
CA GLY A 54 -9.36 22.42 18.60
C GLY A 54 -8.65 21.55 17.55
N HIS A 55 -9.17 20.37 17.21
CA HIS A 55 -8.63 19.54 16.15
C HIS A 55 -9.68 19.27 15.07
N THR A 56 -9.31 19.45 13.82
CA THR A 56 -10.15 19.14 12.65
C THR A 56 -9.70 17.87 11.93
N ASP A 57 -8.41 17.52 12.08
CA ASP A 57 -7.86 16.32 11.46
C ASP A 57 -8.27 15.05 12.25
N PRO A 58 -9.06 14.15 11.66
CA PRO A 58 -9.49 12.90 12.31
C PRO A 58 -8.34 11.93 12.59
N LEU A 59 -7.19 12.13 11.95
CA LEU A 59 -5.99 11.27 12.06
C LEU A 59 -4.87 11.91 12.90
N TYR A 60 -5.10 13.08 13.50
CA TYR A 60 -4.06 13.78 14.26
C TYR A 60 -3.49 12.94 15.42
N GLY A 61 -2.16 12.90 15.52
CA GLY A 61 -1.45 12.26 16.63
C GLY A 61 -1.60 10.73 16.72
N LEU A 62 -1.92 10.06 15.61
CA LEU A 62 -1.87 8.60 15.55
C LEU A 62 -0.43 8.14 15.37
N GLU A 63 0.01 7.21 16.20
CA GLU A 63 1.32 6.55 16.04
C GLU A 63 1.35 5.55 14.88
N ARG A 64 0.18 4.98 14.55
CA ARG A 64 0.01 4.03 13.46
C ARG A 64 -1.25 4.36 12.68
N MET A 65 -1.14 4.40 11.34
CA MET A 65 -2.28 4.60 10.47
C MET A 65 -3.20 3.37 10.47
N PRO A 66 -4.54 3.58 10.50
CA PRO A 66 -5.50 2.49 10.36
C PRO A 66 -5.57 2.02 8.91
N ASP A 67 -6.02 0.77 8.70
CA ASP A 67 -6.28 0.25 7.35
C ASP A 67 -7.51 0.91 6.71
N PHE A 68 -8.47 1.39 7.53
CA PHE A 68 -9.67 2.10 7.08
C PHE A 68 -10.04 3.23 8.05
N LEU A 69 -10.58 4.30 7.49
CA LEU A 69 -11.19 5.39 8.25
C LEU A 69 -12.70 5.48 7.93
N LEU A 70 -13.54 5.37 8.95
CA LEU A 70 -14.96 5.75 8.90
C LEU A 70 -15.09 7.12 9.57
N LEU A 71 -15.31 8.15 8.79
CA LEU A 71 -15.49 9.51 9.27
C LEU A 71 -16.97 9.89 9.25
N ARG A 72 -17.53 10.12 10.43
CA ARG A 72 -18.81 10.81 10.52
C ARG A 72 -18.55 12.31 10.55
N VAL A 73 -18.86 12.97 9.46
CA VAL A 73 -18.69 14.42 9.34
C VAL A 73 -19.73 15.17 10.18
N SER A 74 -19.29 16.31 10.69
CA SER A 74 -20.10 17.23 11.49
C SER A 74 -20.52 18.47 10.66
N HIS A 75 -21.04 19.48 11.33
CA HIS A 75 -21.22 20.79 10.72
C HIS A 75 -19.92 21.47 10.28
N LEU A 76 -18.76 20.96 10.74
CA LEU A 76 -17.41 21.41 10.33
C LEU A 76 -16.82 20.52 9.22
N TRP A 77 -17.66 19.89 8.42
CA TRP A 77 -17.23 18.94 7.39
C TRP A 77 -16.20 19.52 6.40
N ARG A 78 -16.27 20.84 6.12
CA ARG A 78 -15.30 21.49 5.22
C ARG A 78 -13.89 21.44 5.80
N GLU A 79 -13.75 21.78 7.07
CA GLU A 79 -12.48 21.78 7.80
C GLU A 79 -11.97 20.35 8.02
N GLU A 80 -12.87 19.41 8.33
CA GLU A 80 -12.53 18.01 8.55
C GLU A 80 -12.00 17.34 7.26
N LEU A 81 -12.66 17.57 6.13
CA LEU A 81 -12.24 17.05 4.84
C LEU A 81 -11.01 17.79 4.30
N ALA A 82 -10.92 19.11 4.50
CA ALA A 82 -9.74 19.88 4.13
C ALA A 82 -8.48 19.43 4.89
N ALA A 83 -8.62 19.08 6.17
CA ALA A 83 -7.52 18.55 6.96
C ALA A 83 -7.00 17.20 6.41
N LEU A 84 -7.88 16.33 5.93
CA LEU A 84 -7.48 15.10 5.24
C LEU A 84 -6.78 15.40 3.91
N LEU A 85 -7.24 16.40 3.16
CA LEU A 85 -6.64 16.81 1.89
C LEU A 85 -5.23 17.39 2.05
N GLN A 86 -4.90 17.98 3.20
CA GLN A 86 -3.56 18.48 3.50
C GLN A 86 -2.53 17.35 3.73
N ARG A 87 -2.99 16.13 4.00
CA ARG A 87 -2.09 14.98 4.14
C ARG A 87 -1.64 14.46 2.79
N PRO A 88 -0.42 13.95 2.67
CA PRO A 88 0.02 13.21 1.49
C PRO A 88 -0.93 12.06 1.17
N VAL A 89 -1.09 11.73 -0.10
CA VAL A 89 -2.06 10.69 -0.55
C VAL A 89 -1.78 9.32 0.10
N HIS A 90 -0.51 8.96 0.25
CA HIS A 90 -0.08 7.69 0.85
C HIS A 90 -0.35 7.60 2.37
N GLU A 91 -0.54 8.74 3.05
CA GLU A 91 -0.94 8.78 4.47
C GLU A 91 -2.45 8.80 4.67
N ARG A 92 -3.25 8.76 3.60
CA ARG A 92 -4.71 8.76 3.69
C ARG A 92 -5.20 7.32 3.61
N PRO A 93 -5.73 6.74 4.70
CA PRO A 93 -6.36 5.43 4.62
C PRO A 93 -7.62 5.50 3.74
N PRO A 94 -8.02 4.38 3.10
CA PRO A 94 -9.31 4.27 2.43
C PRO A 94 -10.43 4.78 3.34
N LEU A 95 -11.25 5.71 2.82
CA LEU A 95 -12.17 6.52 3.58
C LEU A 95 -13.62 6.18 3.25
N LEU A 96 -14.40 5.90 4.29
CA LEU A 96 -15.85 5.86 4.24
C LEU A 96 -16.41 7.05 5.02
N ILE A 97 -17.33 7.79 4.42
CA ILE A 97 -17.92 8.98 5.05
C ILE A 97 -19.38 8.70 5.35
N CYS A 98 -19.84 9.19 6.49
CA CYS A 98 -21.28 9.30 6.80
C CYS A 98 -21.58 10.65 7.44
N GLY A 99 -22.83 11.10 7.31
CA GLY A 99 -23.30 12.34 7.92
C GLY A 99 -24.24 13.14 7.06
N PRO A 100 -24.66 14.33 7.51
CA PRO A 100 -25.60 15.19 6.84
C PRO A 100 -24.90 15.99 5.72
N LEU A 101 -24.55 15.35 4.62
CA LEU A 101 -24.01 16.02 3.43
C LEU A 101 -25.13 16.20 2.39
N GLU A 102 -25.92 17.24 2.53
CA GLU A 102 -26.96 17.58 1.55
C GLU A 102 -26.43 18.44 0.39
N GLU A 103 -25.22 19.01 0.55
CA GLU A 103 -24.65 19.92 -0.45
C GLU A 103 -23.75 19.18 -1.46
N ARG A 104 -23.86 19.55 -2.73
CA ARG A 104 -23.03 19.02 -3.82
C ARG A 104 -21.53 19.23 -3.57
N ASP A 105 -21.17 20.34 -2.94
CA ASP A 105 -19.77 20.67 -2.61
C ASP A 105 -19.19 19.73 -1.57
N GLY A 106 -19.98 19.28 -0.59
CA GLY A 106 -19.55 18.31 0.40
C GLY A 106 -19.23 16.95 -0.21
N MET A 107 -20.07 16.48 -1.11
CA MET A 107 -19.83 15.24 -1.85
C MET A 107 -18.58 15.32 -2.71
N ARG A 108 -18.39 16.44 -3.41
CA ARG A 108 -17.18 16.67 -4.23
C ARG A 108 -15.91 16.66 -3.38
N LEU A 109 -15.92 17.35 -2.24
CA LEU A 109 -14.78 17.40 -1.35
C LEU A 109 -14.48 16.03 -0.74
N ALA A 110 -15.51 15.27 -0.39
CA ALA A 110 -15.41 13.90 0.09
C ALA A 110 -14.71 12.99 -0.95
N MET A 111 -15.13 13.07 -2.22
CA MET A 111 -14.49 12.32 -3.31
C MET A 111 -13.03 12.72 -3.51
N GLN A 112 -12.71 14.02 -3.43
CA GLN A 112 -11.33 14.51 -3.50
C GLN A 112 -10.48 14.03 -2.31
N ALA A 113 -11.08 13.89 -1.13
CA ALA A 113 -10.41 13.31 0.04
C ALA A 113 -10.17 11.81 -0.06
N GLY A 114 -10.67 11.15 -1.11
CA GLY A 114 -10.48 9.72 -1.33
C GLY A 114 -11.60 8.85 -0.75
N ALA A 115 -12.79 9.44 -0.50
CA ALA A 115 -13.93 8.65 -0.05
C ALA A 115 -14.31 7.58 -1.08
N ARG A 116 -14.41 6.34 -0.61
CA ARG A 116 -14.85 5.19 -1.40
C ARG A 116 -16.38 5.13 -1.50
N ASP A 117 -17.05 5.57 -0.46
CA ASP A 117 -18.50 5.63 -0.41
C ASP A 117 -18.96 6.69 0.59
N PHE A 118 -20.24 7.09 0.44
CA PHE A 118 -20.90 8.03 1.33
C PHE A 118 -22.24 7.47 1.79
N LEU A 119 -22.45 7.42 3.11
CA LEU A 119 -23.68 6.93 3.73
C LEU A 119 -24.46 8.12 4.33
N PRO A 120 -25.68 8.41 3.83
CA PRO A 120 -26.51 9.46 4.41
C PRO A 120 -26.99 9.10 5.81
N GLU A 121 -27.30 10.11 6.61
CA GLU A 121 -27.96 9.91 7.91
C GLU A 121 -29.49 9.89 7.76
N PRO A 122 -30.17 9.00 8.51
CA PRO A 122 -29.66 8.03 9.49
C PRO A 122 -28.97 6.84 8.81
N VAL A 123 -27.76 6.48 9.31
CA VAL A 123 -26.97 5.40 8.73
C VAL A 123 -27.70 4.07 8.92
N VAL A 124 -28.02 3.40 7.83
CA VAL A 124 -28.64 2.08 7.83
C VAL A 124 -27.54 1.03 8.07
N ALA A 125 -27.78 0.16 9.07
CA ALA A 125 -26.77 -0.81 9.50
C ALA A 125 -26.31 -1.75 8.36
N ASP A 126 -27.25 -2.22 7.54
CA ASP A 126 -26.93 -3.14 6.43
C ASP A 126 -26.12 -2.46 5.32
N GLU A 127 -26.38 -1.17 5.05
CA GLU A 127 -25.62 -0.38 4.08
C GLU A 127 -24.17 -0.16 4.58
N LEU A 128 -24.01 0.18 5.85
CA LEU A 128 -22.68 0.32 6.46
C LEU A 128 -21.88 -0.99 6.39
N LEU A 129 -22.52 -2.10 6.75
CA LEU A 129 -21.87 -3.41 6.69
C LEU A 129 -21.49 -3.81 5.27
N ALA A 130 -22.36 -3.53 4.30
CA ALA A 130 -22.08 -3.81 2.89
C ALA A 130 -20.92 -2.94 2.35
N ALA A 131 -20.88 -1.64 2.70
CA ALA A 131 -19.80 -0.74 2.32
C ALA A 131 -18.45 -1.19 2.92
N LEU A 132 -18.42 -1.50 4.21
CA LEU A 132 -17.23 -2.02 4.88
C LEU A 132 -16.78 -3.37 4.31
N ALA A 133 -17.72 -4.27 4.02
CA ALA A 133 -17.41 -5.57 3.41
C ALA A 133 -16.77 -5.41 2.02
N ARG A 134 -17.26 -4.48 1.19
CA ARG A 134 -16.63 -4.15 -0.10
C ARG A 134 -15.21 -3.66 0.08
N MET A 135 -14.97 -2.71 1.00
CA MET A 135 -13.63 -2.18 1.28
C MET A 135 -12.67 -3.27 1.78
N ILE A 136 -13.13 -4.14 2.67
CA ILE A 136 -12.35 -5.30 3.14
C ILE A 136 -11.99 -6.22 1.98
N HIS A 137 -12.97 -6.54 1.14
CA HIS A 137 -12.77 -7.42 -0.02
C HIS A 137 -11.78 -6.82 -1.01
N GLU A 138 -11.89 -5.53 -1.34
CA GLU A 138 -10.96 -4.82 -2.22
C GLU A 138 -9.53 -4.85 -1.66
N THR A 139 -9.38 -4.57 -0.36
CA THR A 139 -8.07 -4.61 0.31
C THR A 139 -7.49 -6.02 0.37
N GLN A 140 -8.32 -7.01 0.71
CA GLN A 140 -7.90 -8.41 0.74
C GLN A 140 -7.63 -8.97 -0.67
N ALA A 141 -8.42 -8.58 -1.66
CA ALA A 141 -8.16 -8.93 -3.06
C ALA A 141 -6.85 -8.31 -3.55
N GLY A 142 -6.58 -7.05 -3.22
CA GLY A 142 -5.29 -6.40 -3.46
C GLY A 142 -4.13 -7.07 -2.73
N GLN A 143 -4.35 -7.56 -1.51
CA GLN A 143 -3.34 -8.32 -0.73
C GLN A 143 -3.23 -9.79 -1.16
N ALA A 144 -4.33 -10.42 -1.53
CA ALA A 144 -4.36 -11.82 -1.97
C ALA A 144 -3.93 -11.99 -3.44
N SER A 145 -4.14 -10.98 -4.28
CA SER A 145 -3.68 -10.94 -5.67
C SER A 145 -2.31 -10.29 -5.83
N GLY A 146 -1.79 -9.65 -4.79
CA GLY A 146 -0.46 -9.05 -4.83
C GLY A 146 0.64 -10.11 -4.88
N GLY A 147 1.58 -9.96 -5.81
CA GLY A 147 2.78 -10.78 -5.93
C GLY A 147 3.58 -10.80 -4.62
N LYS A 148 4.37 -11.83 -4.42
CA LYS A 148 5.29 -11.94 -3.28
C LYS A 148 6.52 -11.09 -3.54
N LEU A 149 6.89 -10.25 -2.57
CA LEU A 149 8.14 -9.51 -2.60
C LEU A 149 9.23 -10.33 -1.91
N ILE A 150 10.33 -10.56 -2.63
CA ILE A 150 11.53 -11.23 -2.13
C ILE A 150 12.70 -10.25 -2.28
N ALA A 151 13.31 -9.86 -1.18
CA ALA A 151 14.51 -9.04 -1.19
C ALA A 151 15.77 -9.93 -1.09
N VAL A 152 16.71 -9.71 -2.00
CA VAL A 152 18.03 -10.34 -1.99
C VAL A 152 19.07 -9.26 -1.74
N ILE A 153 19.80 -9.36 -0.64
CA ILE A 153 20.72 -8.33 -0.19
C ILE A 153 22.13 -8.95 0.00
N ASN A 154 23.14 -8.24 -0.47
CA ASN A 154 24.54 -8.61 -0.25
C ASN A 154 24.94 -8.44 1.22
N ALA A 155 25.51 -9.47 1.81
CA ALA A 155 26.19 -9.34 3.12
C ALA A 155 27.57 -8.65 2.96
N LYS A 156 28.20 -8.83 1.82
CA LYS A 156 29.45 -8.19 1.39
C LYS A 156 29.58 -8.21 -0.12
N GLY A 157 30.40 -7.35 -0.68
CA GLY A 157 30.71 -7.38 -2.11
C GLY A 157 31.20 -8.75 -2.58
N GLY A 158 30.77 -9.19 -3.75
CA GLY A 158 31.15 -10.46 -4.33
C GLY A 158 30.49 -11.71 -3.70
N SER A 159 29.48 -11.56 -2.84
CA SER A 159 28.79 -12.72 -2.23
C SER A 159 27.83 -13.45 -3.17
N GLY A 160 27.63 -12.96 -4.42
CA GLY A 160 26.82 -13.63 -5.43
C GLY A 160 25.31 -13.33 -5.37
N ALA A 161 24.89 -12.25 -4.69
CA ALA A 161 23.47 -11.93 -4.57
C ALA A 161 22.79 -11.70 -5.93
N THR A 162 23.42 -10.99 -6.85
CA THR A 162 22.89 -10.79 -8.22
C THR A 162 22.66 -12.12 -8.93
N LEU A 163 23.65 -13.02 -8.89
CA LEU A 163 23.52 -14.36 -9.52
C LEU A 163 22.40 -15.17 -8.87
N LEU A 164 22.28 -15.12 -7.53
CA LEU A 164 21.22 -15.78 -6.78
C LEU A 164 19.84 -15.20 -7.17
N ALA A 165 19.72 -13.88 -7.24
CA ALA A 165 18.48 -13.20 -7.60
C ALA A 165 18.03 -13.56 -9.03
N CYS A 166 18.93 -13.54 -10.01
CA CYS A 166 18.66 -13.93 -11.38
C CYS A 166 18.17 -15.38 -11.49
N ASN A 167 18.89 -16.33 -10.84
CA ASN A 167 18.50 -17.74 -10.86
C ASN A 167 17.16 -17.97 -10.15
N LEU A 168 16.93 -17.31 -9.00
CA LEU A 168 15.66 -17.42 -8.28
C LEU A 168 14.49 -16.90 -9.13
N ALA A 169 14.65 -15.73 -9.76
CA ALA A 169 13.63 -15.14 -10.63
C ALA A 169 13.34 -16.05 -11.84
N HIS A 170 14.38 -16.62 -12.46
CA HIS A 170 14.24 -17.58 -13.54
C HIS A 170 13.48 -18.83 -13.11
N GLN A 171 13.79 -19.40 -11.95
CA GLN A 171 13.10 -20.60 -11.44
C GLN A 171 11.64 -20.32 -11.07
N LEU A 172 11.34 -19.13 -10.51
CA LEU A 172 9.97 -18.74 -10.18
C LEU A 172 9.14 -18.55 -11.46
N SER A 173 9.67 -17.88 -12.47
CA SER A 173 9.00 -17.67 -13.75
C SER A 173 8.78 -18.99 -14.53
N ALA A 174 9.73 -19.91 -14.47
CA ALA A 174 9.62 -21.22 -15.10
C ALA A 174 8.52 -22.11 -14.49
N ARG A 175 8.09 -21.85 -13.27
CA ARG A 175 6.97 -22.53 -12.60
C ARG A 175 5.60 -21.93 -12.91
N GLY A 176 5.52 -21.00 -13.87
CA GLY A 176 4.27 -20.39 -14.33
C GLY A 176 3.89 -19.09 -13.57
N GLY A 177 4.75 -18.58 -12.71
CA GLY A 177 4.55 -17.28 -12.06
C GLY A 177 5.00 -16.12 -12.95
N SER A 178 4.18 -15.06 -13.07
CA SER A 178 4.66 -13.79 -13.63
C SER A 178 5.64 -13.17 -12.63
N THR A 179 6.84 -12.85 -13.07
CA THR A 179 7.94 -12.43 -12.19
C THR A 179 8.57 -11.14 -12.70
N LEU A 180 8.73 -10.15 -11.83
CA LEU A 180 9.56 -8.98 -12.06
C LEU A 180 10.84 -9.11 -11.24
N LEU A 181 12.00 -9.00 -11.89
CA LEU A 181 13.29 -8.85 -11.25
C LEU A 181 13.67 -7.36 -11.30
N LEU A 182 13.66 -6.71 -10.14
CA LEU A 182 13.98 -5.31 -9.98
C LEU A 182 15.40 -5.16 -9.42
N ASP A 183 16.27 -4.50 -10.17
CA ASP A 183 17.64 -4.17 -9.73
C ASP A 183 17.62 -2.80 -9.04
N LEU A 184 17.81 -2.79 -7.74
CA LEU A 184 17.89 -1.57 -6.93
C LEU A 184 19.33 -1.18 -6.58
N ASP A 185 20.34 -1.82 -7.17
CA ASP A 185 21.69 -1.29 -7.16
C ASP A 185 21.80 -0.17 -8.20
N LEU A 186 21.51 1.05 -7.77
CA LEU A 186 21.36 2.21 -8.64
C LEU A 186 22.66 2.65 -9.32
N GLN A 187 23.81 2.22 -8.82
CA GLN A 187 25.12 2.64 -9.33
C GLN A 187 25.85 1.53 -10.08
N PHE A 188 25.71 0.30 -9.62
CA PHE A 188 26.47 -0.84 -10.13
C PHE A 188 25.55 -2.03 -10.47
N GLY A 189 24.29 -1.74 -10.80
CA GLY A 189 23.33 -2.76 -11.17
C GLY A 189 23.84 -3.65 -12.31
N SER A 190 23.78 -4.95 -12.11
CA SER A 190 24.32 -5.92 -13.05
C SER A 190 23.33 -7.02 -13.44
N VAL A 191 22.08 -6.91 -13.01
CA VAL A 191 21.04 -7.89 -13.33
C VAL A 191 20.80 -7.99 -14.82
N ALA A 192 20.66 -6.87 -15.52
CA ALA A 192 20.43 -6.83 -16.95
C ALA A 192 21.60 -7.49 -17.72
N HIS A 193 22.83 -7.19 -17.32
CA HIS A 193 24.03 -7.81 -17.89
C HIS A 193 24.09 -9.32 -17.61
N CYS A 194 23.76 -9.76 -16.40
CA CYS A 194 23.73 -11.19 -16.05
C CYS A 194 22.70 -11.99 -16.85
N LEU A 195 21.63 -11.35 -17.31
CA LEU A 195 20.57 -11.98 -18.08
C LEU A 195 20.67 -11.71 -19.58
N ASP A 196 21.72 -11.03 -20.03
CA ASP A 196 21.91 -10.63 -21.44
C ASP A 196 20.69 -9.86 -22.00
N VAL A 197 20.18 -8.93 -21.19
CA VAL A 197 19.04 -8.07 -21.53
C VAL A 197 19.52 -6.64 -21.66
N VAL A 198 19.08 -5.95 -22.70
CA VAL A 198 19.38 -4.52 -22.89
C VAL A 198 18.17 -3.69 -22.44
N PRO A 199 18.26 -2.95 -21.31
CA PRO A 199 17.16 -2.11 -20.86
C PRO A 199 16.89 -0.96 -21.81
N THR A 200 15.64 -0.85 -22.28
CA THR A 200 15.17 0.30 -23.10
C THR A 200 14.78 1.48 -22.19
N HIS A 201 14.29 1.17 -21.02
CA HIS A 201 13.94 2.13 -19.98
C HIS A 201 14.64 1.78 -18.67
N SER A 202 14.93 2.80 -17.85
CA SER A 202 15.58 2.60 -16.57
C SER A 202 14.57 2.61 -15.41
N HIS A 203 14.98 2.05 -14.28
CA HIS A 203 14.24 2.16 -13.04
C HIS A 203 14.07 3.63 -12.61
N MET A 204 15.01 4.53 -12.95
CA MET A 204 14.89 5.95 -12.65
C MET A 204 13.80 6.64 -13.47
N GLU A 205 13.66 6.31 -14.75
CA GLU A 205 12.55 6.79 -15.57
C GLU A 205 11.20 6.38 -15.00
N VAL A 206 11.11 5.12 -14.51
CA VAL A 206 9.91 4.62 -13.85
C VAL A 206 9.62 5.36 -12.55
N LEU A 207 10.64 5.56 -11.69
CA LEU A 207 10.48 6.28 -10.43
C LEU A 207 10.03 7.73 -10.63
N GLN A 208 10.50 8.41 -11.66
CA GLN A 208 10.11 9.79 -11.98
C GLN A 208 8.66 9.92 -12.46
N GLN A 209 8.10 8.86 -13.05
CA GLN A 209 6.76 8.85 -13.65
C GLN A 209 5.76 7.99 -12.86
N ILE A 210 6.16 7.47 -11.70
CA ILE A 210 5.41 6.43 -10.97
C ILE A 210 3.99 6.87 -10.56
N GLU A 211 3.78 8.15 -10.30
CA GLU A 211 2.48 8.67 -9.88
C GLU A 211 1.41 8.57 -10.99
N GLU A 212 1.83 8.58 -12.25
CA GLU A 212 0.95 8.49 -13.42
C GLU A 212 0.94 7.07 -14.04
N MET A 213 1.72 6.13 -13.47
CA MET A 213 1.96 4.83 -14.07
C MET A 213 0.93 3.80 -13.59
N ASP A 214 0.38 3.05 -14.54
CA ASP A 214 -0.45 1.89 -14.27
C ASP A 214 0.29 0.56 -14.54
N SER A 215 -0.39 -0.56 -14.32
CA SER A 215 0.18 -1.90 -14.50
C SER A 215 0.57 -2.21 -15.95
N VAL A 216 -0.09 -1.61 -16.93
CA VAL A 216 0.21 -1.80 -18.36
C VAL A 216 1.45 -0.99 -18.72
N ALA A 217 1.53 0.26 -18.27
CA ALA A 217 2.69 1.11 -18.46
C ALA A 217 3.94 0.48 -17.80
N LEU A 218 3.84 0.02 -16.55
CA LEU A 218 4.96 -0.64 -15.88
C LEU A 218 5.49 -1.84 -16.68
N ARG A 219 4.61 -2.69 -17.21
CA ARG A 219 5.03 -3.82 -18.06
C ARG A 219 5.74 -3.36 -19.34
N GLY A 220 5.29 -2.24 -19.93
CA GLY A 220 5.90 -1.65 -21.12
C GLY A 220 7.31 -1.08 -20.88
N PHE A 221 7.58 -0.60 -19.65
CA PHE A 221 8.90 -0.10 -19.26
C PHE A 221 9.88 -1.21 -18.90
N CYS A 222 9.40 -2.41 -18.58
CA CYS A 222 10.26 -3.53 -18.26
C CYS A 222 10.84 -4.20 -19.53
N SER A 223 12.08 -4.61 -19.46
CA SER A 223 12.69 -5.47 -20.47
C SER A 223 12.26 -6.92 -20.27
N HIS A 224 12.04 -7.65 -21.35
CA HIS A 224 11.51 -9.00 -21.31
C HIS A 224 12.64 -10.02 -21.51
N PHE A 225 12.99 -10.76 -20.45
CA PHE A 225 13.87 -11.92 -20.57
C PHE A 225 13.11 -13.14 -21.13
N SER A 226 11.85 -13.31 -20.69
CA SER A 226 10.93 -14.33 -21.20
C SER A 226 9.48 -13.81 -21.08
N PRO A 227 8.49 -14.54 -21.62
CA PRO A 227 7.07 -14.14 -21.46
C PRO A 227 6.60 -14.00 -20.00
N SER A 228 7.30 -14.65 -19.06
CA SER A 228 6.96 -14.65 -17.63
C SER A 228 8.02 -14.02 -16.72
N LEU A 229 9.18 -13.63 -17.25
CA LEU A 229 10.23 -12.94 -16.51
C LEU A 229 10.56 -11.60 -17.16
N HIS A 230 10.24 -10.55 -16.44
CA HIS A 230 10.57 -9.18 -16.81
C HIS A 230 11.67 -8.63 -15.91
N VAL A 231 12.42 -7.68 -16.43
CA VAL A 231 13.57 -7.05 -15.74
C VAL A 231 13.42 -5.55 -15.78
N LEU A 232 13.60 -4.90 -14.65
CA LEU A 232 13.70 -3.46 -14.54
C LEU A 232 14.98 -3.11 -13.79
N GLY A 233 15.89 -2.41 -14.45
CA GLY A 233 17.20 -2.02 -13.90
C GLY A 233 17.70 -0.71 -14.49
N GLY A 234 18.92 -0.32 -14.18
CA GLY A 234 19.59 0.83 -14.77
C GLY A 234 19.99 0.59 -16.23
N ARG A 235 20.12 1.68 -17.00
CA ARG A 235 20.76 1.64 -18.32
C ARG A 235 22.26 1.88 -18.21
N GLU A 236 23.00 1.40 -19.18
CA GLU A 236 24.42 1.70 -19.29
C GLU A 236 24.66 3.21 -19.37
N ASN A 237 25.66 3.69 -18.63
CA ASN A 237 26.04 5.10 -18.53
C ASN A 237 25.01 6.05 -17.89
N GLU A 238 24.01 5.52 -17.21
CA GLU A 238 23.10 6.31 -16.39
C GLU A 238 23.70 6.50 -14.98
N LEU A 239 23.95 7.75 -14.62
CA LEU A 239 24.40 8.09 -13.28
C LEU A 239 23.16 8.40 -12.40
N CYS A 240 22.95 7.59 -11.41
CA CYS A 240 21.93 7.83 -10.40
C CYS A 240 22.58 8.19 -9.06
N LEU A 241 22.17 9.30 -8.49
CA LEU A 241 22.64 9.71 -7.17
C LEU A 241 21.58 9.35 -6.12
N PRO A 242 21.99 9.05 -4.87
CA PRO A 242 21.03 8.70 -3.80
C PRO A 242 19.96 9.76 -3.55
N GLN A 243 20.27 11.04 -3.79
CA GLN A 243 19.33 12.15 -3.65
C GLN A 243 18.25 12.20 -4.73
N ASP A 244 18.43 11.48 -5.85
CA ASP A 244 17.46 11.43 -6.95
C ASP A 244 16.36 10.41 -6.67
N VAL A 245 16.51 9.61 -5.61
CA VAL A 245 15.54 8.58 -5.21
C VAL A 245 14.69 9.07 -4.05
N HIS A 246 13.41 9.23 -4.31
CA HIS A 246 12.40 9.52 -3.29
C HIS A 246 11.83 8.20 -2.76
N ILE A 247 11.83 8.02 -1.44
CA ILE A 247 11.33 6.79 -0.79
C ILE A 247 9.88 6.54 -1.17
N GLU A 248 9.06 7.59 -1.24
CA GLU A 248 7.65 7.52 -1.60
C GLU A 248 7.44 6.94 -3.01
N HIS A 249 8.29 7.32 -3.96
CA HIS A 249 8.26 6.78 -5.32
C HIS A 249 8.66 5.30 -5.36
N LEU A 250 9.65 4.92 -4.55
CA LEU A 250 10.06 3.52 -4.44
C LEU A 250 8.96 2.66 -3.82
N GLU A 251 8.28 3.14 -2.77
CA GLU A 251 7.14 2.47 -2.17
C GLU A 251 5.99 2.30 -3.16
N ALA A 252 5.68 3.35 -3.93
CA ALA A 252 4.67 3.31 -4.99
C ALA A 252 5.04 2.28 -6.08
N LEU A 253 6.30 2.24 -6.51
CA LEU A 253 6.79 1.24 -7.48
C LEU A 253 6.64 -0.19 -6.94
N LEU A 254 7.05 -0.44 -5.71
CA LEU A 254 6.93 -1.76 -5.09
C LEU A 254 5.46 -2.19 -4.95
N HIS A 255 4.58 -1.24 -4.64
CA HIS A 255 3.14 -1.49 -4.55
C HIS A 255 2.55 -1.83 -5.92
N LEU A 256 2.88 -1.04 -6.95
CA LEU A 256 2.44 -1.26 -8.32
C LEU A 256 3.00 -2.57 -8.87
N ALA A 257 4.28 -2.87 -8.63
CA ALA A 257 4.91 -4.12 -9.02
C ALA A 257 4.20 -5.34 -8.41
N ARG A 258 3.87 -5.31 -7.11
CA ARG A 258 3.14 -6.38 -6.43
C ARG A 258 1.71 -6.59 -6.95
N SER A 259 1.07 -5.56 -7.48
CA SER A 259 -0.27 -5.68 -8.07
C SER A 259 -0.23 -6.15 -9.54
N THR A 260 0.95 -6.08 -10.17
CA THR A 260 1.15 -6.37 -11.59
C THR A 260 1.68 -7.79 -11.84
N TYR A 261 2.47 -8.35 -10.90
CA TYR A 261 3.22 -9.61 -11.02
C TYR A 261 2.86 -10.67 -9.99
#